data_ad23518eedd46ea87133c8af4270ddf3
#
_entry.id   ad23518eedd46ea87133c8af4270ddf3
#
_cell.length_a   1.000
_cell.length_b   1.000
_cell.length_c   1.000
_cell.angle_alpha   90.00
_cell.angle_beta   90.00
_cell.angle_gamma   90.00
#
_symmetry.space_group_name_H-M   'P 1'
#
loop_
_entity.id
_entity.type
_entity.pdbx_description
1 polymer ?
#
loop_
_entity_poly.entity_id
_entity_poly.type
_entity_poly.pdbx_seq_one_letter_code
_entity_poly.pdbx_strand_id
1 'polypeptide(L)'
;MTIVKVIKNDKEFVLEIKGHSGYADKGNDIVCSSISSMSLMLVEYLNRTYGIMEIDESDGSLYCKTRKIMDGHTLELLGAYSSMMKQLVEQYPNNVRYEVITK
;
A
#
# COMPACT_ATOMS: atom_id res chain seq x y z
N MET A 1 -7.07 -10.44 8.60
CA MET A 1 -5.97 -10.35 7.62
C MET A 1 -6.05 -9.07 6.83
N THR A 2 -4.94 -8.39 6.65
CA THR A 2 -4.86 -7.24 5.77
C THR A 2 -4.36 -7.67 4.40
N ILE A 3 -5.04 -7.22 3.35
CA ILE A 3 -4.65 -7.50 1.97
C ILE A 3 -4.25 -6.18 1.32
N VAL A 4 -3.00 -6.12 0.88
CA VAL A 4 -2.44 -4.95 0.20
C VAL A 4 -2.27 -5.30 -1.28
N LYS A 5 -2.89 -4.51 -2.15
CA LYS A 5 -2.80 -4.69 -3.60
C LYS A 5 -2.24 -3.47 -4.27
N VAL A 6 -1.29 -3.69 -5.16
CA VAL A 6 -0.79 -2.67 -6.09
C VAL A 6 -1.23 -3.08 -7.49
N ILE A 7 -1.98 -2.22 -8.15
CA ILE A 7 -2.53 -2.48 -9.48
C ILE A 7 -1.95 -1.46 -10.45
N LYS A 8 -1.31 -1.93 -11.51
CA LYS A 8 -0.67 -1.10 -12.53
C LYS A 8 -1.22 -1.42 -13.91
N ASN A 9 -1.46 -0.38 -14.69
CA ASN A 9 -1.82 -0.54 -16.10
C ASN A 9 -1.24 0.64 -16.91
N ASP A 10 -1.63 0.74 -18.20
CA ASP A 10 -1.09 1.76 -19.10
C ASP A 10 -1.55 3.18 -18.77
N LYS A 11 -2.55 3.34 -17.90
CA LYS A 11 -3.19 4.63 -17.63
C LYS A 11 -3.05 5.07 -16.18
N GLU A 12 -2.97 4.14 -15.23
CA GLU A 12 -3.10 4.47 -13.82
C GLU A 12 -2.36 3.53 -12.90
N PHE A 13 -2.16 3.99 -11.67
CA PHE A 13 -1.60 3.23 -10.56
C PHE A 13 -2.61 3.27 -9.42
N VAL A 14 -2.88 2.10 -8.82
CA VAL A 14 -3.82 1.98 -7.71
C VAL A 14 -3.13 1.27 -6.54
N LEU A 15 -3.28 1.84 -5.36
CA LEU A 15 -2.94 1.17 -4.10
C LEU A 15 -4.24 0.91 -3.35
N GLU A 16 -4.49 -0.34 -3.01
CA GLU A 16 -5.68 -0.74 -2.27
C GLU A 16 -5.30 -1.58 -1.07
N ILE A 17 -5.82 -1.20 0.09
CA ILE A 17 -5.58 -1.92 1.34
C ILE A 17 -6.92 -2.21 1.98
N LYS A 18 -7.17 -3.47 2.35
CA LYS A 18 -8.42 -3.89 2.99
C LYS A 18 -8.15 -4.83 4.14
N GLY A 19 -8.93 -4.64 5.21
CA GLY A 19 -8.97 -5.52 6.35
C GLY A 19 -8.06 -5.07 7.49
N HIS A 20 -8.16 -5.80 8.59
CA HIS A 20 -7.30 -5.62 9.77
C HIS A 20 -6.39 -6.83 9.87
N SER A 21 -5.16 -6.63 10.36
CA SER A 21 -4.17 -7.70 10.38
C SER A 21 -4.55 -8.83 11.34
N GLY A 22 -5.26 -8.51 12.40
CA GLY A 22 -5.63 -9.48 13.44
C GLY A 22 -4.47 -9.92 14.31
N TYR A 23 -3.34 -9.19 14.28
CA TYR A 23 -2.17 -9.50 15.09
C TYR A 23 -2.41 -9.18 16.57
N ALA A 24 -3.09 -8.06 16.85
CA ALA A 24 -3.42 -7.63 18.20
C ALA A 24 -4.65 -6.71 18.15
N ASP A 25 -5.11 -6.27 19.32
CA ASP A 25 -6.21 -5.32 19.41
C ASP A 25 -5.85 -3.99 18.76
N LYS A 26 -6.86 -3.28 18.28
CA LYS A 26 -6.71 -1.95 17.69
C LYS A 26 -5.96 -1.04 18.67
N GLY A 27 -4.93 -0.36 18.16
CA GLY A 27 -4.06 0.50 18.95
C GLY A 27 -2.80 -0.20 19.44
N ASN A 28 -2.78 -1.54 19.47
CA ASN A 28 -1.62 -2.34 19.86
C ASN A 28 -1.10 -3.20 18.71
N ASP A 29 -1.72 -3.09 17.54
CA ASP A 29 -1.36 -3.91 16.38
C ASP A 29 -0.21 -3.28 15.61
N ILE A 30 1.00 -3.78 15.87
CA ILE A 30 2.22 -3.27 15.21
C ILE A 30 2.24 -3.58 13.72
N VAL A 31 1.57 -4.64 13.28
CA VAL A 31 1.48 -5.00 11.87
C VAL A 31 0.62 -3.97 11.11
N CYS A 32 -0.56 -3.65 11.64
CA CYS A 32 -1.41 -2.61 11.08
C CYS A 32 -0.69 -1.26 11.06
N SER A 33 0.00 -0.90 12.15
CA SER A 33 0.74 0.36 12.24
C SER A 33 1.86 0.42 11.19
N SER A 34 2.59 -0.67 10.98
CA SER A 34 3.65 -0.73 9.99
C SER A 34 3.10 -0.53 8.57
N ILE A 35 2.03 -1.23 8.23
CA ILE A 35 1.39 -1.13 6.92
C ILE A 35 0.88 0.29 6.71
N SER A 36 0.18 0.85 7.70
CA SER A 36 -0.41 2.19 7.61
C SER A 36 0.65 3.25 7.44
N SER A 37 1.71 3.22 8.24
CA SER A 37 2.77 4.23 8.17
C SER A 37 3.48 4.24 6.83
N MET A 38 3.85 3.07 6.32
CA MET A 38 4.51 2.98 5.02
C MET A 38 3.56 3.40 3.88
N SER A 39 2.32 2.98 3.96
CA SER A 39 1.35 3.24 2.90
C SER A 39 0.93 4.69 2.85
N LEU A 40 0.73 5.34 4.00
CA LEU A 40 0.39 6.75 4.05
C LEU A 40 1.56 7.62 3.60
N MET A 41 2.79 7.23 3.90
CA MET A 41 3.96 7.94 3.37
C MET A 41 4.03 7.82 1.85
N LEU A 42 3.74 6.65 1.31
CA LEU A 42 3.68 6.46 -0.14
C LEU A 42 2.59 7.33 -0.78
N VAL A 43 1.39 7.35 -0.19
CA VAL A 43 0.28 8.19 -0.67
C VAL A 43 0.67 9.67 -0.64
N GLU A 44 1.29 10.13 0.43
CA GLU A 44 1.74 11.52 0.55
C GLU A 44 2.76 11.86 -0.54
N TYR A 45 3.72 10.97 -0.79
CA TYR A 45 4.69 11.15 -1.87
C TYR A 45 4.00 11.24 -3.24
N LEU A 46 3.08 10.32 -3.51
CA LEU A 46 2.35 10.30 -4.78
C LEU A 46 1.52 11.56 -4.96
N ASN A 47 0.91 12.07 -3.89
CA ASN A 47 0.15 13.31 -3.96
C ASN A 47 1.04 14.50 -4.31
N ARG A 48 2.22 14.59 -3.73
CA ARG A 48 3.17 15.67 -4.02
C ARG A 48 3.76 15.59 -5.42
N THR A 49 3.96 14.39 -5.93
CA THR A 49 4.65 14.16 -7.21
C THR A 49 3.69 14.12 -8.40
N TYR A 50 2.56 13.46 -8.25
CA TYR A 50 1.60 13.24 -9.36
C TYR A 50 0.25 13.90 -9.13
N GLY A 51 -0.11 14.16 -7.88
CA GLY A 51 -1.48 14.47 -7.50
C GLY A 51 -2.34 13.21 -7.42
N ILE A 52 -3.26 13.17 -6.48
CA ILE A 52 -4.17 12.04 -6.30
C ILE A 52 -5.42 12.26 -7.15
N MET A 53 -5.77 11.28 -7.98
CA MET A 53 -6.99 11.32 -8.79
C MET A 53 -8.21 10.92 -7.98
N GLU A 54 -8.06 9.93 -7.13
CA GLU A 54 -9.14 9.41 -6.32
C GLU A 54 -8.56 8.83 -5.03
N ILE A 55 -9.16 9.16 -3.91
CA ILE A 55 -8.78 8.62 -2.61
C ILE A 55 -10.01 8.35 -1.78
N ASP A 56 -10.05 7.19 -1.15
CA ASP A 56 -11.09 6.82 -0.21
C ASP A 56 -10.41 6.12 0.96
N GLU A 57 -10.62 6.64 2.17
CA GLU A 57 -10.02 6.14 3.38
C GLU A 57 -11.08 5.98 4.46
N SER A 58 -11.13 4.79 5.04
CA SER A 58 -12.01 4.50 6.16
C SER A 58 -11.32 3.50 7.07
N ASP A 59 -11.95 3.14 8.20
CA ASP A 59 -11.37 2.17 9.11
C ASP A 59 -11.20 0.81 8.40
N GLY A 60 -9.96 0.33 8.35
CA GLY A 60 -9.64 -0.92 7.70
C GLY A 60 -9.67 -0.90 6.17
N SER A 61 -9.66 0.29 5.55
CA SER A 61 -9.71 0.39 4.09
C SER A 61 -8.99 1.65 3.60
N LEU A 62 -8.20 1.49 2.54
CA LEU A 62 -7.57 2.59 1.83
C LEU A 62 -7.61 2.29 0.34
N TYR A 63 -8.05 3.24 -0.46
CA TYR A 63 -8.00 3.19 -1.91
C TYR A 63 -7.40 4.49 -2.42
N CYS A 64 -6.33 4.40 -3.21
CA CYS A 64 -5.65 5.56 -3.76
C CYS A 64 -5.36 5.31 -5.24
N LYS A 65 -5.78 6.22 -6.09
CA LYS A 65 -5.54 6.13 -7.54
C LYS A 65 -4.82 7.37 -8.04
N THR A 66 -3.75 7.13 -8.81
CA THR A 66 -3.01 8.17 -9.52
C THR A 66 -2.91 7.82 -11.00
N ARG A 67 -2.42 8.74 -11.81
CA ARG A 67 -2.03 8.44 -13.17
C ARG A 67 -0.85 7.47 -13.17
N LYS A 68 -0.52 6.93 -14.33
CA LYS A 68 0.61 6.03 -14.51
C LYS A 68 1.90 6.61 -13.95
N ILE A 69 2.64 5.78 -13.22
CA ILE A 69 3.96 6.12 -12.69
C ILE A 69 4.97 6.06 -13.83
N MET A 70 5.73 7.13 -14.04
CA MET A 70 6.61 7.26 -15.18
C MET A 70 8.06 7.58 -14.84
N ASP A 71 8.34 8.12 -13.66
CA ASP A 71 9.70 8.51 -13.31
C ASP A 71 10.45 7.43 -12.52
N GLY A 72 11.76 7.39 -12.70
CA GLY A 72 12.62 6.39 -12.07
C GLY A 72 12.67 6.48 -10.55
N HIS A 73 12.60 7.69 -9.99
CA HIS A 73 12.63 7.87 -8.54
C HIS A 73 11.40 7.25 -7.87
N THR A 74 10.23 7.44 -8.45
CA THR A 74 9.00 6.86 -7.94
C THR A 74 9.01 5.34 -8.11
N LEU A 75 9.52 4.83 -9.22
CA LEU A 75 9.65 3.39 -9.43
C LEU A 75 10.58 2.76 -8.38
N GLU A 76 11.68 3.43 -8.02
CA GLU A 76 12.57 2.98 -6.94
C GLU A 76 11.85 2.96 -5.58
N LEU A 77 11.07 4.00 -5.29
CA LEU A 77 10.29 4.03 -4.05
C LEU A 77 9.28 2.89 -3.99
N LEU A 78 8.60 2.62 -5.10
CA LEU A 78 7.66 1.50 -5.18
C LEU A 78 8.36 0.16 -5.00
N GLY A 79 9.57 0.02 -5.54
CA GLY A 79 10.40 -1.16 -5.32
C GLY A 79 10.73 -1.37 -3.84
N ALA A 80 11.10 -0.28 -3.14
CA ALA A 80 11.37 -0.32 -1.71
C ALA A 80 10.11 -0.68 -0.92
N TYR A 81 8.97 -0.09 -1.27
CA TYR A 81 7.69 -0.41 -0.65
C TYR A 81 7.36 -1.90 -0.80
N SER A 82 7.48 -2.44 -2.02
CA SER A 82 7.26 -3.86 -2.29
C SER A 82 8.19 -4.76 -1.47
N SER A 83 9.46 -4.39 -1.38
CA SER A 83 10.44 -5.13 -0.60
C SER A 83 10.05 -5.20 0.87
N MET A 84 9.64 -4.08 1.45
CA MET A 84 9.21 -4.01 2.84
C MET A 84 7.92 -4.79 3.07
N MET A 85 6.96 -4.71 2.15
CA MET A 85 5.72 -5.48 2.26
C MET A 85 5.98 -6.99 2.21
N LYS A 86 6.89 -7.43 1.36
CA LYS A 86 7.28 -8.84 1.28
C LYS A 86 7.91 -9.33 2.59
N GLN A 87 8.72 -8.49 3.23
CA GLN A 87 9.30 -8.81 4.54
C GLN A 87 8.23 -8.96 5.61
N LEU A 88 7.21 -8.10 5.60
CA LEU A 88 6.09 -8.22 6.52
C LEU A 88 5.32 -9.52 6.30
N VAL A 89 5.10 -9.90 5.04
CA VAL A 89 4.42 -11.17 4.73
C VAL A 89 5.23 -12.37 5.24
N GLU A 90 6.56 -12.33 5.11
CA GLU A 90 7.42 -13.40 5.63
C GLU A 90 7.34 -13.51 7.14
N GLN A 91 7.31 -12.39 7.85
CA GLN A 91 7.25 -12.35 9.31
C GLN A 91 5.87 -12.66 9.86
N TYR A 92 4.82 -12.24 9.16
CA TYR A 92 3.44 -12.34 9.60
C TYR A 92 2.53 -12.95 8.53
N PRO A 93 2.82 -14.19 8.08
CA PRO A 93 2.10 -14.76 6.91
C PRO A 93 0.62 -14.99 7.15
N ASN A 94 0.18 -15.06 8.41
CA ASN A 94 -1.22 -15.25 8.76
C ASN A 94 -1.98 -13.92 8.91
N ASN A 95 -1.29 -12.79 8.80
CA ASN A 95 -1.85 -11.47 9.11
C ASN A 95 -1.82 -10.53 7.92
N VAL A 96 -0.95 -10.76 6.94
CA VAL A 96 -0.75 -9.88 5.79
C VAL A 96 -0.61 -10.67 4.51
N ARG A 97 -1.24 -10.16 3.45
CA ARG A 97 -1.04 -10.62 2.07
C ARG A 97 -0.70 -9.42 1.19
N TYR A 98 0.24 -9.60 0.27
CA TYR A 98 0.64 -8.56 -0.65
C TYR A 98 0.58 -9.07 -2.08
N GLU A 99 -0.10 -8.34 -2.96
CA GLU A 99 -0.27 -8.70 -4.36
C GLU A 99 0.08 -7.53 -5.26
N VAL A 100 0.81 -7.81 -6.33
CA VAL A 100 1.07 -6.84 -7.40
C VAL A 100 0.40 -7.37 -8.66
N ILE A 101 -0.50 -6.58 -9.21
CA ILE A 101 -1.28 -6.94 -10.38
C ILE A 101 -0.94 -5.99 -11.51
N THR A 102 -0.45 -6.52 -12.62
CA THR A 102 -0.18 -5.77 -13.84
C THR A 102 -1.23 -6.13 -14.88
N LYS A 103 -1.93 -5.13 -15.37
CA LYS A 103 -3.00 -5.34 -16.34
C LYS A 103 -2.64 -4.78 -17.72
#